data_7ba58f980fcce68a9cf5b2f90ad5c797
#
_entry.id   7ba58f980fcce68a9cf5b2f90ad5c797
#
_cell.length_a   1.000
_cell.length_b   1.000
_cell.length_c   1.000
_cell.angle_alpha   90.00
_cell.angle_beta   90.00
_cell.angle_gamma   90.00
#
_symmetry.space_group_name_H-M   'P 1'
#
loop_
_entity.id
_entity.type
_entity.pdbx_description
1 polymer ?
#
loop_
_entity_poly.entity_id
_entity_poly.type
_entity_poly.pdbx_seq_one_letter_code
_entity_poly.pdbx_strand_id
1 'polypeptide(L)'
;MDNFVGSIFLNGTVGAGKTTVAGCIGRILRQKAVAHAIIDLDSIRQAWPAPPSDRFNHELEMVNLASLVGNYADAGVEAFVLAGVIEDATEIPRYRKALGGRPLEICRITADESVLRTRLNARHQNDPDGLLWHLNRAVELENILVNQSLDDFVVDSSDKSAEVVAREVLELAVQGPLTADCTRNKCILRG
;
A
#
# COMPACT_ATOMS: atom_id res chain seq x y z
N MET A 1 1.24 23.72 0.81
CA MET A 1 1.06 22.29 0.50
C MET A 1 0.50 21.67 1.76
N ASP A 2 -0.74 21.25 1.69
CA ASP A 2 -1.41 20.68 2.84
C ASP A 2 -0.69 19.39 3.28
N ASN A 3 -0.53 19.20 4.58
CA ASN A 3 0.11 18.00 5.13
C ASN A 3 -0.81 16.82 4.85
N PHE A 4 -0.27 15.77 4.22
CA PHE A 4 -0.97 14.50 4.08
C PHE A 4 -1.19 13.90 5.49
N VAL A 5 -2.46 13.72 5.84
CA VAL A 5 -2.90 13.04 7.06
C VAL A 5 -3.87 11.96 6.65
N GLY A 6 -3.57 10.71 6.98
CA GLY A 6 -4.39 9.58 6.58
C GLY A 6 -3.57 8.35 6.24
N SER A 7 -4.14 7.46 5.46
CA SER A 7 -3.48 6.21 5.08
C SER A 7 -3.54 5.99 3.58
N ILE A 8 -2.42 5.58 2.99
CA ILE A 8 -2.33 5.14 1.59
C ILE A 8 -2.03 3.64 1.60
N PHE A 9 -2.82 2.88 0.87
CA PHE A 9 -2.53 1.49 0.55
C PHE A 9 -1.98 1.40 -0.87
N LEU A 10 -0.71 1.00 -1.00
CA LEU A 10 -0.11 0.70 -2.28
C LEU A 10 -0.47 -0.73 -2.66
N ASN A 11 -1.49 -0.87 -3.50
CA ASN A 11 -1.94 -2.12 -4.09
C ASN A 11 -1.19 -2.38 -5.41
N GLY A 12 -1.28 -3.58 -5.93
CA GLY A 12 -0.70 -3.93 -7.23
C GLY A 12 -0.09 -5.32 -7.25
N THR A 13 0.18 -5.82 -8.43
CA THR A 13 0.70 -7.16 -8.62
C THR A 13 2.14 -7.35 -8.12
N VAL A 14 2.64 -8.58 -8.15
CA VAL A 14 4.03 -8.89 -7.78
C VAL A 14 4.99 -8.24 -8.80
N GLY A 15 6.04 -7.60 -8.30
CA GLY A 15 7.00 -6.89 -9.16
C GLY A 15 6.61 -5.46 -9.54
N ALA A 16 5.40 -4.98 -9.21
CA ALA A 16 4.97 -3.60 -9.50
C ALA A 16 5.80 -2.51 -8.78
N GLY A 17 6.50 -2.87 -7.71
CA GLY A 17 7.41 -1.95 -7.01
C GLY A 17 6.83 -1.30 -5.75
N LYS A 18 5.72 -1.79 -5.22
CA LYS A 18 5.01 -1.27 -4.03
C LYS A 18 5.93 -0.92 -2.86
N THR A 19 6.71 -1.88 -2.38
CA THR A 19 7.63 -1.69 -1.25
C THR A 19 8.70 -0.64 -1.51
N THR A 20 9.23 -0.60 -2.75
CA THR A 20 10.22 0.41 -3.16
C THR A 20 9.61 1.81 -3.18
N VAL A 21 8.40 1.94 -3.75
CA VAL A 21 7.64 3.19 -3.79
C VAL A 21 7.28 3.64 -2.39
N ALA A 22 6.82 2.73 -1.50
CA ALA A 22 6.55 3.04 -0.10
C ALA A 22 7.78 3.63 0.61
N GLY A 23 8.96 3.04 0.40
CA GLY A 23 10.22 3.56 0.93
C GLY A 23 10.56 4.97 0.39
N CYS A 24 10.26 5.25 -0.88
CA CYS A 24 10.42 6.58 -1.47
C CYS A 24 9.45 7.59 -0.84
N ILE A 25 8.18 7.21 -0.68
CA ILE A 25 7.17 8.03 0.02
C ILE A 25 7.66 8.40 1.42
N GLY A 26 8.16 7.42 2.18
CA GLY A 26 8.70 7.67 3.52
C GLY A 26 9.83 8.70 3.53
N ARG A 27 10.74 8.66 2.55
CA ARG A 27 11.81 9.68 2.43
C ARG A 27 11.23 11.07 2.16
N ILE A 28 10.23 11.17 1.29
CA ILE A 28 9.56 12.44 0.97
C ILE A 28 8.82 13.00 2.20
N LEU A 29 8.07 12.17 2.91
CA LEU A 29 7.33 12.56 4.12
C LEU A 29 8.29 13.02 5.22
N ARG A 30 9.45 12.33 5.40
CA ARG A 30 10.50 12.76 6.33
C ARG A 30 11.05 14.14 5.97
N GLN A 31 11.32 14.42 4.70
CA GLN A 31 11.79 15.75 4.24
C GLN A 31 10.77 16.84 4.52
N LYS A 32 9.47 16.50 4.56
CA LYS A 32 8.37 17.40 4.89
C LYS A 32 8.05 17.45 6.39
N ALA A 33 8.82 16.78 7.23
CA ALA A 33 8.60 16.64 8.68
C ALA A 33 7.20 16.09 9.05
N VAL A 34 6.62 15.22 8.21
CA VAL A 34 5.37 14.53 8.50
C VAL A 34 5.67 13.29 9.32
N ALA A 35 5.03 13.15 10.48
CA ALA A 35 5.12 11.94 11.31
C ALA A 35 4.41 10.77 10.61
N HIS A 36 5.17 9.75 10.19
CA HIS A 36 4.63 8.67 9.36
C HIS A 36 5.22 7.31 9.69
N ALA A 37 4.51 6.24 9.33
CA ALA A 37 5.00 4.86 9.33
C ALA A 37 4.82 4.22 7.96
N ILE A 38 5.81 3.42 7.56
CA ILE A 38 5.78 2.56 6.37
C ILE A 38 5.65 1.13 6.85
N ILE A 39 4.62 0.41 6.39
CA ILE A 39 4.36 -0.97 6.78
C ILE A 39 4.28 -1.83 5.52
N ASP A 40 5.25 -2.75 5.38
CA ASP A 40 5.20 -3.81 4.37
C ASP A 40 4.41 -4.98 4.96
N LEU A 41 3.24 -5.26 4.38
CA LEU A 41 2.31 -6.25 4.90
C LEU A 41 2.86 -7.68 4.75
N ASP A 42 3.65 -7.93 3.71
CA ASP A 42 4.31 -9.24 3.56
C ASP A 42 5.31 -9.48 4.71
N SER A 43 5.92 -8.43 5.26
CA SER A 43 6.86 -8.56 6.37
C SER A 43 6.20 -8.87 7.70
N ILE A 44 4.96 -8.43 7.92
CA ILE A 44 4.27 -8.61 9.21
C ILE A 44 3.43 -9.90 9.30
N ARG A 45 3.35 -10.67 8.21
CA ARG A 45 2.62 -11.96 8.18
C ARG A 45 3.54 -13.16 7.99
N GLN A 46 4.85 -13.00 8.12
CA GLN A 46 5.83 -14.08 7.95
C GLN A 46 5.81 -15.01 9.17
N ALA A 47 4.99 -16.06 9.10
CA ALA A 47 4.95 -17.14 10.07
C ALA A 47 4.86 -18.48 9.35
N TRP A 48 5.46 -19.52 9.95
CA TRP A 48 5.43 -20.88 9.41
C TRP A 48 5.17 -21.89 10.57
N PRO A 49 4.33 -22.89 10.34
CA PRO A 49 3.51 -23.12 9.16
C PRO A 49 2.29 -22.18 9.09
N ALA A 50 1.87 -21.84 7.87
CA ALA A 50 0.59 -21.16 7.67
C ALA A 50 -0.57 -22.13 7.86
N PRO A 51 -1.72 -21.69 8.43
CA PRO A 51 -2.92 -22.53 8.53
C PRO A 51 -3.42 -22.95 7.15
N PRO A 52 -3.95 -24.17 6.98
CA PRO A 52 -4.49 -24.61 5.69
C PRO A 52 -5.60 -23.72 5.11
N SER A 53 -6.39 -23.10 5.99
CA SER A 53 -7.48 -22.18 5.63
C SER A 53 -7.00 -20.74 5.35
N ASP A 54 -5.74 -20.42 5.69
CA ASP A 54 -5.15 -19.09 5.54
C ASP A 54 -3.68 -19.20 5.11
N ARG A 55 -3.48 -19.67 3.88
CA ARG A 55 -2.13 -19.94 3.33
C ARG A 55 -1.21 -18.73 3.27
N PHE A 56 -1.75 -17.52 3.38
CA PHE A 56 -1.00 -16.28 3.35
C PHE A 56 -0.93 -15.58 4.72
N ASN A 57 -1.39 -16.23 5.81
CA ASN A 57 -1.43 -15.67 7.16
C ASN A 57 -2.15 -14.30 7.22
N HIS A 58 -3.25 -14.15 6.48
CA HIS A 58 -3.97 -12.88 6.42
C HIS A 58 -4.60 -12.50 7.77
N GLU A 59 -5.09 -13.48 8.54
CA GLU A 59 -5.60 -13.21 9.89
C GLU A 59 -4.49 -12.69 10.82
N LEU A 60 -3.28 -13.28 10.72
CA LEU A 60 -2.12 -12.79 11.45
C LEU A 60 -1.71 -11.39 11.01
N GLU A 61 -1.76 -11.10 9.70
CA GLU A 61 -1.51 -9.77 9.15
C GLU A 61 -2.42 -8.73 9.79
N MET A 62 -3.73 -9.00 9.87
CA MET A 62 -4.71 -8.07 10.44
C MET A 62 -4.45 -7.79 11.93
N VAL A 63 -4.12 -8.80 12.72
CA VAL A 63 -3.80 -8.65 14.15
C VAL A 63 -2.51 -7.85 14.32
N ASN A 64 -1.47 -8.17 13.56
CA ASN A 64 -0.20 -7.48 13.62
C ASN A 64 -0.32 -6.03 13.13
N LEU A 65 -1.05 -5.79 12.04
CA LEU A 65 -1.30 -4.44 11.53
C LEU A 65 -1.99 -3.57 12.59
N ALA A 66 -3.07 -4.05 13.20
CA ALA A 66 -3.79 -3.30 14.24
C ALA A 66 -2.88 -2.96 15.43
N SER A 67 -2.05 -3.91 15.86
CA SER A 67 -1.09 -3.71 16.95
C SER A 67 -0.01 -2.68 16.60
N LEU A 68 0.57 -2.77 15.40
CA LEU A 68 1.56 -1.83 14.92
C LEU A 68 1.00 -0.42 14.78
N VAL A 69 -0.19 -0.28 14.19
CA VAL A 69 -0.87 1.01 14.04
C VAL A 69 -1.14 1.65 15.40
N GLY A 70 -1.59 0.88 16.40
CA GLY A 70 -1.76 1.37 17.77
C GLY A 70 -0.47 1.90 18.35
N ASN A 71 0.61 1.11 18.32
CA ASN A 71 1.93 1.49 18.83
C ASN A 71 2.49 2.74 18.13
N TYR A 72 2.35 2.84 16.81
CA TYR A 72 2.80 4.02 16.06
C TYR A 72 1.96 5.26 16.36
N ALA A 73 0.64 5.11 16.51
CA ALA A 73 -0.25 6.20 16.87
C ALA A 73 0.09 6.76 18.26
N ASP A 74 0.35 5.88 19.24
CA ASP A 74 0.80 6.28 20.58
C ASP A 74 2.15 7.01 20.56
N ALA A 75 3.00 6.71 19.57
CA ALA A 75 4.25 7.42 19.32
C ALA A 75 4.07 8.71 18.49
N GLY A 76 2.84 9.11 18.16
CA GLY A 76 2.55 10.36 17.44
C GLY A 76 2.57 10.25 15.91
N VAL A 77 2.49 9.05 15.34
CA VAL A 77 2.38 8.87 13.89
C VAL A 77 0.97 9.25 13.41
N GLU A 78 0.92 10.09 12.38
CA GLU A 78 -0.32 10.63 11.80
C GLU A 78 -0.63 10.03 10.42
N ALA A 79 0.41 9.66 9.65
CA ALA A 79 0.28 9.14 8.29
C ALA A 79 0.79 7.69 8.20
N PHE A 80 0.05 6.83 7.50
CA PHE A 80 0.43 5.43 7.28
C PHE A 80 0.54 5.13 5.79
N VAL A 81 1.59 4.45 5.38
CA VAL A 81 1.76 3.93 4.03
C VAL A 81 1.90 2.42 4.11
N LEU A 82 0.93 1.72 3.57
CA LEU A 82 0.88 0.26 3.53
C LEU A 82 1.31 -0.22 2.15
N ALA A 83 2.15 -1.24 2.08
CA ALA A 83 2.48 -1.93 0.83
C ALA A 83 2.01 -3.38 0.92
N GLY A 84 1.10 -3.80 0.05
CA GLY A 84 0.52 -5.14 0.10
C GLY A 84 -0.39 -5.43 -1.08
N VAL A 85 -1.34 -6.34 -0.88
CA VAL A 85 -2.36 -6.69 -1.89
C VAL A 85 -3.72 -6.83 -1.21
N ILE A 86 -4.73 -6.12 -1.73
CA ILE A 86 -6.14 -6.35 -1.44
C ILE A 86 -6.77 -6.97 -2.69
N GLU A 87 -7.20 -8.21 -2.58
CA GLU A 87 -7.76 -8.98 -3.69
C GLU A 87 -9.30 -8.92 -3.73
N ASP A 88 -9.95 -8.54 -2.62
CA ASP A 88 -11.41 -8.54 -2.49
C ASP A 88 -11.89 -7.28 -1.74
N ALA A 89 -12.96 -6.67 -2.23
CA ALA A 89 -13.58 -5.50 -1.63
C ALA A 89 -14.02 -5.71 -0.16
N THR A 90 -14.36 -6.93 0.22
CA THR A 90 -14.80 -7.29 1.58
C THR A 90 -13.69 -7.14 2.62
N GLU A 91 -12.42 -7.07 2.19
CA GLU A 91 -11.27 -6.86 3.05
C GLU A 91 -11.06 -5.39 3.44
N ILE A 92 -11.52 -4.42 2.62
CA ILE A 92 -11.33 -2.98 2.86
C ILE A 92 -11.82 -2.54 4.25
N PRO A 93 -13.01 -2.96 4.74
CA PRO A 93 -13.45 -2.61 6.08
C PRO A 93 -12.54 -3.13 7.18
N ARG A 94 -11.86 -4.27 6.97
CA ARG A 94 -10.92 -4.86 7.92
C ARG A 94 -9.65 -4.00 8.03
N TYR A 95 -9.10 -3.57 6.89
CA TYR A 95 -7.97 -2.63 6.87
C TYR A 95 -8.33 -1.29 7.52
N ARG A 96 -9.50 -0.72 7.22
CA ARG A 96 -9.97 0.50 7.88
C ARG A 96 -10.08 0.34 9.40
N LYS A 97 -10.60 -0.80 9.86
CA LYS A 97 -10.67 -1.12 11.29
C LYS A 97 -9.26 -1.24 11.90
N ALA A 98 -8.34 -1.95 11.26
CA ALA A 98 -6.96 -2.11 11.72
C ALA A 98 -6.22 -0.77 11.79
N LEU A 99 -6.55 0.18 10.90
CA LEU A 99 -6.04 1.55 10.88
C LEU A 99 -6.73 2.46 11.93
N GLY A 100 -7.58 1.92 12.82
CA GLY A 100 -8.27 2.71 13.83
C GLY A 100 -9.32 3.67 13.26
N GLY A 101 -9.94 3.32 12.14
CA GLY A 101 -10.95 4.14 11.45
C GLY A 101 -10.39 5.33 10.67
N ARG A 102 -9.07 5.41 10.51
CA ARG A 102 -8.44 6.47 9.69
C ARG A 102 -8.87 6.35 8.23
N PRO A 103 -8.95 7.49 7.52
CA PRO A 103 -9.15 7.49 6.09
C PRO A 103 -8.11 6.61 5.37
N LEU A 104 -8.56 5.85 4.38
CA LEU A 104 -7.73 4.95 3.60
C LEU A 104 -8.01 5.17 2.12
N GLU A 105 -6.99 5.55 1.37
CA GLU A 105 -6.97 5.61 -0.08
C GLU A 105 -6.17 4.44 -0.65
N ILE A 106 -6.69 3.81 -1.68
CA ILE A 106 -6.08 2.67 -2.34
C ILE A 106 -5.50 3.12 -3.68
N CYS A 107 -4.18 3.10 -3.78
CA CYS A 107 -3.46 3.38 -5.02
C CYS A 107 -2.99 2.08 -5.64
N ARG A 108 -3.42 1.76 -6.85
CA ARG A 108 -2.84 0.63 -7.57
C ARG A 108 -1.60 1.08 -8.37
N ILE A 109 -0.47 0.44 -8.06
CA ILE A 109 0.76 0.57 -8.84
C ILE A 109 0.73 -0.48 -9.94
N THR A 110 0.79 -0.05 -11.18
CA THR A 110 0.86 -0.92 -12.36
C THR A 110 2.24 -0.87 -13.01
N ALA A 111 2.53 -1.84 -13.85
CA ALA A 111 3.65 -1.82 -14.78
C ALA A 111 3.39 -2.77 -15.95
N ASP A 112 3.99 -2.48 -17.09
CA ASP A 112 3.96 -3.35 -18.25
C ASP A 112 4.47 -4.75 -17.92
N GLU A 113 3.91 -5.78 -18.55
CA GLU A 113 4.31 -7.19 -18.34
C GLU A 113 5.81 -7.39 -18.54
N SER A 114 6.39 -6.78 -19.57
CA SER A 114 7.83 -6.86 -19.86
C SER A 114 8.69 -6.30 -18.74
N VAL A 115 8.23 -5.21 -18.10
CA VAL A 115 8.90 -4.56 -16.97
C VAL A 115 8.76 -5.43 -15.71
N LEU A 116 7.56 -5.96 -15.45
CA LEU A 116 7.33 -6.90 -14.34
C LEU A 116 8.24 -8.12 -14.46
N ARG A 117 8.28 -8.73 -15.63
CA ARG A 117 9.14 -9.88 -15.92
C ARG A 117 10.64 -9.56 -15.70
N THR A 118 11.09 -8.41 -16.15
CA THR A 118 12.48 -7.96 -15.96
C THR A 118 12.81 -7.80 -14.48
N ARG A 119 11.93 -7.15 -13.70
CA ARG A 119 12.11 -6.95 -12.26
C ARG A 119 12.12 -8.28 -11.49
N LEU A 120 11.21 -9.21 -11.85
CA LEU A 120 11.13 -10.52 -11.20
C LEU A 120 12.35 -11.38 -11.52
N ASN A 121 12.84 -11.39 -12.76
CA ASN A 121 14.07 -12.07 -13.13
C ASN A 121 15.28 -11.53 -12.33
N ALA A 122 15.39 -10.22 -12.18
CA ALA A 122 16.48 -9.62 -11.40
C ALA A 122 16.41 -10.01 -9.90
N ARG A 123 15.18 -10.17 -9.35
CA ARG A 123 14.96 -10.55 -7.93
C ARG A 123 15.28 -12.03 -7.66
N HIS A 124 15.02 -12.91 -8.63
CA HIS A 124 15.08 -14.38 -8.47
C HIS A 124 16.23 -15.02 -9.26
N GLN A 125 17.41 -14.40 -9.27
CA GLN A 125 18.57 -14.90 -10.06
C GLN A 125 18.99 -16.33 -9.71
N ASN A 126 18.78 -16.77 -8.47
CA ASN A 126 19.18 -18.08 -7.96
C ASN A 126 18.00 -18.92 -7.45
N ASP A 127 16.76 -18.57 -7.83
CA ASP A 127 15.53 -19.22 -7.36
C ASP A 127 14.54 -19.38 -8.52
N PRO A 128 14.74 -20.37 -9.42
CA PRO A 128 13.89 -20.57 -10.59
C PRO A 128 12.45 -20.96 -10.23
N ASP A 129 12.23 -21.70 -9.16
CA ASP A 129 10.89 -22.12 -8.73
C ASP A 129 10.11 -20.94 -8.18
N GLY A 130 10.75 -20.11 -7.36
CA GLY A 130 10.17 -18.86 -6.87
C GLY A 130 9.90 -17.86 -8.01
N LEU A 131 10.78 -17.80 -9.03
CA LEU A 131 10.53 -17.00 -10.22
C LEU A 131 9.27 -17.43 -10.95
N LEU A 132 9.15 -18.74 -11.24
CA LEU A 132 7.98 -19.28 -11.96
C LEU A 132 6.69 -19.00 -11.18
N TRP A 133 6.70 -19.24 -9.87
CA TRP A 133 5.57 -18.94 -9.01
C TRP A 133 5.17 -17.46 -9.06
N HIS A 134 6.14 -16.55 -8.94
CA HIS A 134 5.87 -15.10 -8.95
C HIS A 134 5.40 -14.61 -10.32
N LEU A 135 5.91 -15.15 -11.42
CA LEU A 135 5.43 -14.81 -12.77
C LEU A 135 3.96 -15.21 -12.96
N ASN A 136 3.59 -16.42 -12.55
CA ASN A 136 2.20 -16.89 -12.62
C ASN A 136 1.29 -16.06 -11.71
N ARG A 137 1.76 -15.78 -10.48
CA ARG A 137 1.00 -14.97 -9.52
C ARG A 137 0.82 -13.53 -9.98
N ALA A 138 1.80 -12.97 -10.69
CA ALA A 138 1.71 -11.62 -11.23
C ALA A 138 0.54 -11.48 -12.22
N VAL A 139 0.39 -12.44 -13.12
CA VAL A 139 -0.71 -12.46 -14.10
C VAL A 139 -2.06 -12.68 -13.41
N GLU A 140 -2.13 -13.63 -12.46
CA GLU A 140 -3.33 -13.90 -11.69
C GLU A 140 -3.81 -12.65 -10.93
N LEU A 141 -2.90 -12.00 -10.19
CA LEU A 141 -3.22 -10.81 -9.41
C LEU A 141 -3.64 -9.63 -10.30
N GLU A 142 -2.96 -9.40 -11.42
CA GLU A 142 -3.35 -8.32 -12.33
C GLU A 142 -4.80 -8.49 -12.80
N ASN A 143 -5.19 -9.72 -13.17
CA ASN A 143 -6.57 -10.02 -13.56
C ASN A 143 -7.57 -9.79 -12.41
N ILE A 144 -7.22 -10.20 -11.18
CA ILE A 144 -8.07 -9.98 -10.00
C ILE A 144 -8.24 -8.48 -9.76
N LEU A 145 -7.15 -7.72 -9.72
CA LEU A 145 -7.16 -6.30 -9.37
C LEU A 145 -7.91 -5.46 -10.42
N VAL A 146 -7.75 -5.78 -11.72
CA VAL A 146 -8.51 -5.12 -12.79
C VAL A 146 -10.00 -5.41 -12.66
N ASN A 147 -10.39 -6.66 -12.39
CA ASN A 147 -11.79 -7.04 -12.28
C ASN A 147 -12.47 -6.47 -11.03
N GLN A 148 -11.75 -6.40 -9.91
CA GLN A 148 -12.28 -5.88 -8.65
C GLN A 148 -12.42 -4.36 -8.64
N SER A 149 -11.55 -3.64 -9.38
CA SER A 149 -11.58 -2.16 -9.49
C SER A 149 -11.69 -1.46 -8.14
N LEU A 150 -10.85 -1.85 -7.16
CA LEU A 150 -10.89 -1.34 -5.78
C LEU A 150 -10.16 0.00 -5.59
N ASP A 151 -9.48 0.45 -6.63
CA ASP A 151 -8.52 1.54 -6.54
C ASP A 151 -9.22 2.89 -6.57
N ASP A 152 -8.84 3.80 -5.69
CA ASP A 152 -9.24 5.21 -5.76
C ASP A 152 -8.51 5.91 -6.91
N PHE A 153 -7.26 5.50 -7.17
CA PHE A 153 -6.46 5.96 -8.32
C PHE A 153 -5.38 4.92 -8.70
N VAL A 154 -4.84 5.07 -9.91
CA VAL A 154 -3.83 4.16 -10.48
C VAL A 154 -2.62 4.96 -10.92
N VAL A 155 -1.43 4.45 -10.65
CA VAL A 155 -0.15 5.03 -11.08
C VAL A 155 0.68 3.99 -11.81
N ASP A 156 1.03 4.27 -13.06
CA ASP A 156 1.91 3.42 -13.84
C ASP A 156 3.38 3.67 -13.50
N SER A 157 4.13 2.59 -13.33
CA SER A 157 5.54 2.58 -12.96
C SER A 157 6.48 2.05 -14.06
N SER A 158 5.97 1.82 -15.28
CA SER A 158 6.71 1.17 -16.36
C SER A 158 8.00 1.93 -16.71
N ASP A 159 7.89 3.21 -17.00
CA ASP A 159 8.98 4.06 -17.46
C ASP A 159 9.43 5.11 -16.43
N LYS A 160 9.01 4.94 -15.17
CA LYS A 160 9.27 5.91 -14.09
C LYS A 160 10.19 5.32 -13.03
N SER A 161 11.05 6.17 -12.47
CA SER A 161 11.75 5.80 -11.22
C SER A 161 10.76 5.72 -10.07
N ALA A 162 11.07 4.89 -9.05
CA ALA A 162 10.23 4.77 -7.87
C ALA A 162 10.01 6.11 -7.14
N GLU A 163 10.95 7.03 -7.26
CA GLU A 163 10.83 8.36 -6.65
C GLU A 163 9.81 9.24 -7.39
N VAL A 164 9.76 9.15 -8.74
CA VAL A 164 8.75 9.84 -9.55
C VAL A 164 7.37 9.29 -9.24
N VAL A 165 7.23 7.95 -9.21
CA VAL A 165 5.97 7.29 -8.83
C VAL A 165 5.53 7.70 -7.43
N ALA A 166 6.43 7.75 -6.46
CA ALA A 166 6.12 8.16 -5.09
C ALA A 166 5.59 9.61 -4.99
N ARG A 167 6.14 10.53 -5.79
CA ARG A 167 5.64 11.93 -5.86
C ARG A 167 4.23 11.97 -6.44
N GLU A 168 4.00 11.26 -7.54
CA GLU A 168 2.70 11.18 -8.21
C GLU A 168 1.63 10.59 -7.28
N VAL A 169 1.96 9.52 -6.55
CA VAL A 169 1.06 8.94 -5.53
C VAL A 169 0.68 9.97 -4.47
N LEU A 170 1.65 10.69 -3.92
CA LEU A 170 1.38 11.72 -2.89
C LEU A 170 0.59 12.90 -3.44
N GLU A 171 0.82 13.31 -4.69
CA GLU A 171 0.09 14.40 -5.32
C GLU A 171 -1.39 14.03 -5.53
N LEU A 172 -1.67 12.80 -5.99
CA LEU A 172 -3.02 12.31 -6.18
C LEU A 172 -3.77 12.12 -4.85
N ALA A 173 -3.10 11.55 -3.84
CA ALA A 173 -3.68 11.34 -2.51
C ALA A 173 -4.05 12.67 -1.81
N VAL A 174 -3.29 13.74 -2.01
CA VAL A 174 -3.63 15.07 -1.47
C VAL A 174 -4.82 15.70 -2.19
N GLN A 175 -5.08 15.34 -3.45
CA GLN A 175 -6.19 15.86 -4.26
C GLN A 175 -7.48 15.04 -4.10
N GLY A 176 -7.40 13.88 -3.43
CA GLY A 176 -8.52 12.95 -3.25
C GLY A 176 -9.61 13.47 -2.30
N PRO A 177 -10.76 12.79 -2.22
CA PRO A 177 -11.94 13.21 -1.44
C PRO A 177 -11.68 13.36 0.06
N LEU A 178 -10.58 12.81 0.57
CA LEU A 178 -10.21 12.91 2.00
C LEU A 178 -9.82 14.33 2.44
N THR A 179 -9.32 15.16 1.53
CA THR A 179 -8.96 16.54 1.83
C THR A 179 -10.17 17.48 1.83
N ALA A 180 -11.25 17.12 1.13
CA ALA A 180 -12.48 17.92 1.06
C ALA A 180 -13.25 17.96 2.38
N ASP A 181 -13.18 16.89 3.19
CA ASP A 181 -13.90 16.84 4.49
C ASP A 181 -13.14 17.54 5.63
N CYS A 182 -11.81 17.57 5.59
CA CYS A 182 -10.99 18.23 6.61
C CYS A 182 -11.12 19.76 6.55
N THR A 183 -11.40 20.32 5.37
CA THR A 183 -11.63 21.77 5.19
C THR A 183 -13.04 22.20 5.63
N ARG A 184 -14.05 21.33 5.58
CA ARG A 184 -15.40 21.64 6.03
C ARG A 184 -15.55 21.69 7.56
N ASN A 185 -14.82 20.85 8.29
CA ASN A 185 -14.92 20.84 9.77
C ASN A 185 -14.19 21.99 10.48
N LYS A 186 -13.30 22.73 9.80
CA LYS A 186 -12.67 23.92 10.40
C LYS A 186 -13.55 25.16 10.39
N CYS A 187 -14.68 25.16 9.67
CA CYS A 187 -15.61 26.30 9.61
C CYS A 187 -16.72 26.27 10.69
N ILE A 188 -16.85 25.21 11.51
CA ILE A 188 -17.96 25.09 12.47
C ILE A 188 -17.58 25.48 13.91
N LEU A 189 -16.31 25.80 14.19
CA LEU A 189 -15.88 26.18 15.54
C LEU A 189 -15.48 27.66 15.67
N ARG A 190 -16.09 28.55 14.93
CA ARG A 190 -16.07 30.00 15.19
C ARG A 190 -17.48 30.59 15.00
N GLY A 191 -18.27 30.47 16.02
CA GLY A 191 -19.54 31.14 16.24
C GLY A 191 -19.82 31.21 17.72
#